data_61c2379d704b2414c4d862af58eece11
#
_entry.id   61c2379d704b2414c4d862af58eece11
#
_cell.length_a   1.000
_cell.length_b   1.000
_cell.length_c   1.000
_cell.angle_alpha   90.00
_cell.angle_beta   90.00
_cell.angle_gamma   90.00
#
_symmetry.space_group_name_H-M   'P 1'
#
loop_
_entity.id
_entity.type
_entity.pdbx_description
1 polymer ?
#
loop_
_entity_poly.entity_id
_entity_poly.type
_entity_poly.pdbx_seq_one_letter_code
_entity_poly.pdbx_strand_id
1 'polypeptide(L)'
;MKTRIWTAAVGLAAVAALIAVPAAMAAYNSPKLEVTQTATGVVVKASLDPNDDPTAAVVILAPTGTQLTTNQAPGSVLGPVKAIVKALDLAGADLPLDGQLVVATPGQVTAAQQQGCIGAATPLATWAMVLTAAGQTLTVPTYLMSTAGTGFAALSPAFIGICLPPPDVPVGTPGRATFGAKVYSAELTINGVFSKVTTGAWISSWVPYTPGAGKPNPAGAVVSPAAVAPGAVAISAKTSGRGAIVTGSVTQAGQPRGGATVTVLGGSVKTKLTTRKRVRVSAAGKFTAKFAVGTFFRADAVAVGGAAPPLCAQLQPALGSVPCVNPTVNGFTAKSKVVRRK
;
A
#
# COMPACT_ATOMS: atom_id res chain seq x y z
N MET A 1 -12.29 42.61 13.77
CA MET A 1 -11.76 41.80 12.64
C MET A 1 -10.72 40.80 13.17
N LYS A 2 -11.09 39.77 13.93
CA LYS A 2 -10.18 38.71 14.45
C LYS A 2 -10.99 37.47 14.83
N THR A 3 -11.58 36.76 13.86
CA THR A 3 -12.25 35.46 14.15
C THR A 3 -12.52 34.69 12.85
N ARG A 4 -11.49 34.34 12.08
CA ARG A 4 -11.66 33.49 10.88
C ARG A 4 -10.50 32.53 10.59
N ILE A 5 -9.73 32.09 11.58
CA ILE A 5 -8.53 31.23 11.34
C ILE A 5 -8.67 29.82 11.95
N TRP A 6 -9.76 29.51 12.66
CA TRP A 6 -9.84 28.28 13.47
C TRP A 6 -10.61 27.11 12.83
N THR A 7 -11.29 27.28 11.70
CA THR A 7 -12.12 26.20 11.10
C THR A 7 -11.41 25.39 10.01
N ALA A 8 -10.26 25.84 9.51
CA ALA A 8 -9.51 25.06 8.49
C ALA A 8 -8.57 23.99 9.11
N ALA A 9 -8.43 23.97 10.43
CA ALA A 9 -7.42 23.13 11.10
C ALA A 9 -7.86 21.70 11.42
N VAL A 10 -9.17 21.39 11.40
CA VAL A 10 -9.66 20.10 11.92
C VAL A 10 -9.45 18.96 10.93
N GLY A 11 -9.58 19.19 9.64
CA GLY A 11 -9.38 18.14 8.64
C GLY A 11 -7.89 17.81 8.40
N LEU A 12 -6.99 18.81 8.52
CA LEU A 12 -5.54 18.58 8.48
C LEU A 12 -5.00 18.10 9.83
N ALA A 13 -5.68 18.39 10.94
CA ALA A 13 -5.25 17.99 12.28
C ALA A 13 -5.23 16.46 12.48
N ALA A 14 -6.08 15.69 11.79
CA ALA A 14 -6.02 14.24 11.86
C ALA A 14 -4.74 13.68 11.21
N VAL A 15 -4.17 14.38 10.23
CA VAL A 15 -2.92 14.01 9.57
C VAL A 15 -1.70 14.66 10.23
N ALA A 16 -1.83 15.90 10.74
CA ALA A 16 -0.76 16.61 11.41
C ALA A 16 -0.59 16.20 12.89
N ALA A 17 -1.65 15.70 13.54
CA ALA A 17 -1.58 15.18 14.92
C ALA A 17 -0.76 13.88 15.03
N LEU A 18 -0.40 13.23 13.89
CA LEU A 18 0.51 12.09 13.87
C LEU A 18 1.95 12.44 14.29
N ILE A 19 2.29 13.73 14.46
CA ILE A 19 3.67 14.17 14.69
C ILE A 19 3.96 14.56 16.16
N ALA A 20 2.96 14.65 17.05
CA ALA A 20 3.12 15.31 18.34
C ALA A 20 2.54 14.58 19.56
N VAL A 21 2.53 13.23 19.60
CA VAL A 21 1.93 12.54 20.74
C VAL A 21 2.94 11.62 21.42
N PRO A 22 3.08 11.67 22.77
CA PRO A 22 3.90 10.72 23.53
C PRO A 22 3.37 9.30 23.30
N ALA A 23 4.28 8.34 23.34
CA ALA A 23 4.04 6.92 23.08
C ALA A 23 2.82 6.37 23.85
N ALA A 24 1.62 6.58 23.30
CA ALA A 24 0.46 5.78 23.65
C ALA A 24 0.65 4.42 23.00
N MET A 25 0.46 3.36 23.75
CA MET A 25 0.55 1.99 23.21
C MET A 25 -0.36 1.88 21.99
N ALA A 26 0.21 1.43 20.88
CA ALA A 26 -0.55 1.22 19.67
C ALA A 26 -1.64 0.16 19.93
N ALA A 27 -2.87 0.50 19.56
CA ALA A 27 -4.02 -0.39 19.69
C ALA A 27 -4.03 -1.51 18.63
N TYR A 28 -2.98 -1.60 17.83
CA TYR A 28 -2.81 -2.58 16.77
C TYR A 28 -1.60 -3.49 17.00
N ASN A 29 -1.79 -4.80 16.84
CA ASN A 29 -0.71 -5.77 17.00
C ASN A 29 0.22 -5.83 15.79
N SER A 30 -0.28 -5.76 14.60
CA SER A 30 0.54 -5.78 13.38
C SER A 30 -0.31 -5.49 12.13
N PRO A 31 -0.70 -4.26 11.88
CA PRO A 31 -1.38 -3.93 10.64
C PRO A 31 -0.47 -4.25 9.45
N LYS A 32 -1.04 -4.84 8.41
CA LYS A 32 -0.30 -5.24 7.20
C LYS A 32 -0.88 -4.53 5.99
N LEU A 33 0.01 -4.01 5.18
CA LEU A 33 -0.30 -3.49 3.86
C LEU A 33 0.47 -4.30 2.81
N GLU A 34 -0.22 -4.76 1.78
CA GLU A 34 0.38 -5.36 0.59
C GLU A 34 -0.15 -4.61 -0.62
N VAL A 35 0.71 -4.23 -1.54
CA VAL A 35 0.28 -3.61 -2.79
C VAL A 35 0.94 -4.31 -3.97
N THR A 36 0.14 -4.76 -4.91
CA THR A 36 0.59 -5.41 -6.15
C THR A 36 0.26 -4.53 -7.33
N GLN A 37 1.27 -4.19 -8.13
CA GLN A 37 1.04 -3.49 -9.39
C GLN A 37 0.53 -4.47 -10.45
N THR A 38 -0.51 -4.06 -11.16
CA THR A 38 -1.07 -4.78 -12.31
C THR A 38 -0.78 -4.00 -13.60
N ALA A 39 -1.22 -4.54 -14.73
CA ALA A 39 -1.08 -3.85 -16.02
C ALA A 39 -1.95 -2.58 -16.12
N THR A 40 -3.04 -2.51 -15.34
CA THR A 40 -4.05 -1.43 -15.43
C THR A 40 -4.10 -0.55 -14.18
N GLY A 41 -3.40 -0.93 -13.10
CA GLY A 41 -3.47 -0.19 -11.85
C GLY A 41 -2.78 -0.92 -10.69
N VAL A 42 -3.39 -0.89 -9.53
CA VAL A 42 -2.87 -1.51 -8.31
C VAL A 42 -3.94 -2.32 -7.59
N VAL A 43 -3.52 -3.39 -6.91
CA VAL A 43 -4.32 -4.12 -5.93
C VAL A 43 -3.72 -3.83 -4.56
N VAL A 44 -4.50 -3.22 -3.69
CA VAL A 44 -4.15 -2.90 -2.31
C VAL A 44 -4.83 -3.90 -1.39
N LYS A 45 -4.06 -4.61 -0.59
CA LYS A 45 -4.56 -5.50 0.47
C LYS A 45 -4.16 -4.94 1.81
N ALA A 46 -5.12 -4.87 2.69
CA ALA A 46 -4.97 -4.38 4.05
C ALA A 46 -5.51 -5.42 5.03
N SER A 47 -4.78 -5.70 6.10
CA SER A 47 -5.26 -6.62 7.14
C SER A 47 -4.77 -6.22 8.52
N LEU A 48 -5.60 -6.53 9.51
CA LEU A 48 -5.41 -6.31 10.93
C LEU A 48 -5.63 -7.62 11.68
N ASP A 49 -5.20 -7.69 12.93
CA ASP A 49 -5.66 -8.74 13.82
C ASP A 49 -7.16 -8.53 14.10
N PRO A 50 -8.01 -9.55 13.99
CA PRO A 50 -9.44 -9.41 14.32
C PRO A 50 -9.72 -8.91 15.74
N ASN A 51 -8.77 -9.06 16.67
CA ASN A 51 -8.89 -8.61 18.05
C ASN A 51 -8.36 -7.18 18.29
N ASP A 52 -7.67 -6.58 17.30
CA ASP A 52 -7.24 -5.18 17.40
C ASP A 52 -8.42 -4.23 17.61
N ASP A 53 -8.15 -3.00 18.04
CA ASP A 53 -9.18 -1.96 18.16
C ASP A 53 -9.83 -1.65 16.79
N PRO A 54 -11.10 -1.20 16.78
CA PRO A 54 -11.75 -0.81 15.54
C PRO A 54 -11.03 0.35 14.85
N THR A 55 -10.88 0.26 13.54
CA THR A 55 -10.25 1.30 12.72
C THR A 55 -11.22 2.44 12.46
N ALA A 56 -10.80 3.67 12.75
CA ALA A 56 -11.51 4.90 12.43
C ALA A 56 -11.15 5.44 11.05
N ALA A 57 -9.85 5.42 10.74
CA ALA A 57 -9.38 5.92 9.46
C ALA A 57 -8.15 5.14 8.98
N VAL A 58 -8.05 5.01 7.66
CA VAL A 58 -6.87 4.49 6.97
C VAL A 58 -6.42 5.53 5.96
N VAL A 59 -5.15 5.88 6.00
CA VAL A 59 -4.48 6.72 5.01
C VAL A 59 -3.46 5.85 4.27
N ILE A 60 -3.50 5.83 2.94
CA ILE A 60 -2.58 5.03 2.12
C ILE A 60 -1.86 5.97 1.15
N LEU A 61 -0.59 6.25 1.41
CA LEU A 61 0.25 7.11 0.60
C LEU A 61 0.83 6.32 -0.58
N ALA A 62 0.74 6.89 -1.78
CA ALA A 62 1.36 6.33 -2.97
C ALA A 62 2.87 6.64 -2.99
N PRO A 63 3.72 5.79 -3.61
CA PRO A 63 5.15 6.06 -3.72
C PRO A 63 5.47 7.39 -4.42
N THR A 64 6.57 8.05 -4.03
CA THR A 64 7.08 9.24 -4.70
C THR A 64 7.26 9.01 -6.20
N GLY A 65 6.85 9.97 -7.02
CA GLY A 65 6.94 9.88 -8.49
C GLY A 65 5.81 9.11 -9.16
N THR A 66 4.85 8.59 -8.39
CA THR A 66 3.61 8.05 -8.95
C THR A 66 2.84 9.14 -9.69
N GLN A 67 2.41 8.85 -10.93
CA GLN A 67 1.54 9.73 -11.68
C GLN A 67 0.08 9.37 -11.43
N LEU A 68 -0.75 10.40 -11.30
CA LEU A 68 -2.17 10.28 -10.99
C LEU A 68 -3.01 10.65 -12.21
N THR A 69 -4.08 9.92 -12.42
CA THR A 69 -5.16 10.25 -13.36
C THR A 69 -6.46 10.32 -12.56
N THR A 70 -7.13 11.48 -12.58
CA THR A 70 -8.31 11.76 -11.73
C THR A 70 -9.51 12.27 -12.52
N ASN A 71 -9.49 12.13 -13.84
CA ASN A 71 -10.53 12.63 -14.74
C ASN A 71 -11.55 11.56 -15.18
N GLN A 72 -11.66 10.47 -14.43
CA GLN A 72 -12.67 9.45 -14.68
C GLN A 72 -14.08 10.03 -14.42
N ALA A 73 -15.03 9.69 -15.30
CA ALA A 73 -16.40 10.18 -15.17
C ALA A 73 -17.09 9.65 -13.90
N PRO A 74 -17.99 10.43 -13.27
CA PRO A 74 -18.81 9.94 -12.17
C PRO A 74 -19.53 8.64 -12.52
N GLY A 75 -19.56 7.68 -11.60
CA GLY A 75 -20.10 6.34 -11.81
C GLY A 75 -19.15 5.34 -12.45
N SER A 76 -17.96 5.77 -12.94
CA SER A 76 -16.95 4.85 -13.48
C SER A 76 -16.48 3.86 -12.44
N VAL A 77 -16.45 2.57 -12.80
CA VAL A 77 -15.90 1.51 -11.94
C VAL A 77 -14.39 1.51 -12.01
N LEU A 78 -13.74 1.68 -10.88
CA LEU A 78 -12.29 1.61 -10.75
C LEU A 78 -11.81 0.18 -10.50
N GLY A 79 -12.63 -0.66 -9.87
CA GLY A 79 -12.31 -2.07 -9.67
C GLY A 79 -13.11 -2.74 -8.56
N PRO A 80 -12.95 -4.07 -8.40
CA PRO A 80 -13.59 -4.81 -7.33
C PRO A 80 -13.02 -4.45 -5.95
N VAL A 81 -13.89 -4.57 -4.94
CA VAL A 81 -13.55 -4.48 -3.51
C VAL A 81 -14.05 -5.74 -2.82
N LYS A 82 -13.21 -6.32 -1.98
CA LYS A 82 -13.57 -7.40 -1.06
C LYS A 82 -13.15 -7.02 0.35
N ALA A 83 -13.97 -7.29 1.33
CA ALA A 83 -13.60 -7.09 2.72
C ALA A 83 -14.14 -8.21 3.59
N ILE A 84 -13.55 -8.40 4.76
CA ILE A 84 -14.09 -9.26 5.80
C ILE A 84 -14.19 -8.40 7.07
N VAL A 85 -15.35 -8.46 7.70
CA VAL A 85 -15.63 -7.74 8.93
C VAL A 85 -16.05 -8.70 10.03
N LYS A 86 -15.75 -8.35 11.28
CA LYS A 86 -16.42 -8.92 12.46
C LYS A 86 -17.73 -8.19 12.66
N ALA A 87 -18.85 -8.90 12.57
CA ALA A 87 -20.17 -8.34 12.85
C ALA A 87 -20.47 -8.48 14.35
N LEU A 88 -20.23 -7.43 15.12
CA LEU A 88 -20.33 -7.45 16.59
C LEU A 88 -21.76 -7.81 17.05
N ASP A 89 -22.77 -7.35 16.32
CA ASP A 89 -24.17 -7.64 16.61
C ASP A 89 -24.58 -9.08 16.27
N LEU A 90 -23.73 -9.80 15.55
CA LEU A 90 -23.90 -11.21 15.19
C LEU A 90 -22.88 -12.10 15.92
N ALA A 91 -22.68 -11.84 17.19
CA ALA A 91 -21.72 -12.53 18.06
C ALA A 91 -20.27 -12.55 17.51
N GLY A 92 -19.87 -11.54 16.77
CA GLY A 92 -18.53 -11.43 16.19
C GLY A 92 -18.28 -12.37 15.00
N ALA A 93 -19.34 -12.84 14.35
CA ALA A 93 -19.22 -13.68 13.17
C ALA A 93 -18.49 -12.94 12.03
N ASP A 94 -17.73 -13.69 11.23
CA ASP A 94 -17.12 -13.17 10.02
C ASP A 94 -18.19 -12.97 8.94
N LEU A 95 -18.24 -11.75 8.42
CA LEU A 95 -19.17 -11.37 7.35
C LEU A 95 -18.36 -10.89 6.14
N PRO A 96 -18.37 -11.66 5.03
CA PRO A 96 -17.73 -11.22 3.79
C PRO A 96 -18.56 -10.10 3.13
N LEU A 97 -17.85 -9.10 2.62
CA LEU A 97 -18.38 -8.00 1.85
C LEU A 97 -17.78 -8.04 0.46
N ASP A 98 -18.61 -8.03 -0.56
CA ASP A 98 -18.19 -7.95 -1.95
C ASP A 98 -18.79 -6.69 -2.59
N GLY A 99 -18.03 -6.05 -3.49
CA GLY A 99 -18.51 -4.85 -4.15
C GLY A 99 -17.51 -4.23 -5.12
N GLN A 100 -17.68 -2.92 -5.32
CA GLN A 100 -16.90 -2.17 -6.29
C GLN A 100 -16.47 -0.82 -5.71
N LEU A 101 -15.28 -0.36 -6.11
CA LEU A 101 -14.84 1.00 -5.97
C LEU A 101 -15.27 1.76 -7.23
N VAL A 102 -16.05 2.82 -7.04
CA VAL A 102 -16.56 3.66 -8.14
C VAL A 102 -16.20 5.12 -7.91
N VAL A 103 -16.10 5.90 -8.99
CA VAL A 103 -16.07 7.36 -8.89
C VAL A 103 -17.44 7.81 -8.41
N ALA A 104 -17.49 8.53 -7.30
CA ALA A 104 -18.76 8.91 -6.69
C ALA A 104 -19.60 9.77 -7.62
N THR A 105 -20.90 9.47 -7.70
CA THR A 105 -21.88 10.30 -8.37
C THR A 105 -22.33 11.43 -7.42
N PRO A 106 -22.87 12.56 -7.95
CA PRO A 106 -23.40 13.62 -7.11
C PRO A 106 -24.43 13.09 -6.09
N GLY A 107 -24.22 13.40 -4.81
CA GLY A 107 -25.09 12.97 -3.71
C GLY A 107 -24.82 11.55 -3.16
N GLN A 108 -24.01 10.73 -3.81
CA GLN A 108 -23.66 9.39 -3.32
C GLN A 108 -22.81 9.44 -2.04
N VAL A 109 -21.99 10.46 -1.90
CA VAL A 109 -21.24 10.81 -0.67
C VAL A 109 -21.79 12.14 -0.17
N THR A 110 -22.29 12.18 1.06
CA THR A 110 -22.89 13.37 1.64
C THR A 110 -21.85 14.37 2.12
N ALA A 111 -22.20 15.65 2.17
CA ALA A 111 -21.34 16.69 2.74
C ALA A 111 -20.99 16.41 4.21
N ALA A 112 -21.89 15.83 4.99
CA ALA A 112 -21.62 15.43 6.37
C ALA A 112 -20.59 14.32 6.47
N GLN A 113 -20.62 13.31 5.59
CA GLN A 113 -19.60 12.25 5.51
C GLN A 113 -18.25 12.82 5.12
N GLN A 114 -18.22 13.73 4.13
CA GLN A 114 -16.98 14.40 3.74
C GLN A 114 -16.42 15.25 4.88
N GLN A 115 -17.25 16.07 5.51
CA GLN A 115 -16.85 16.93 6.63
C GLN A 115 -16.32 16.10 7.81
N GLY A 116 -16.97 14.97 8.11
CA GLY A 116 -16.54 14.09 9.20
C GLY A 116 -15.21 13.35 8.93
N CYS A 117 -14.86 13.16 7.65
CA CYS A 117 -13.66 12.40 7.25
C CYS A 117 -12.47 13.32 6.95
N ILE A 118 -12.62 14.26 6.03
CA ILE A 118 -11.54 15.11 5.52
C ILE A 118 -11.72 16.59 5.87
N GLY A 119 -12.76 16.94 6.62
CA GLY A 119 -13.07 18.31 6.99
C GLY A 119 -13.35 19.20 5.78
N ALA A 120 -12.79 20.40 5.79
CA ALA A 120 -12.94 21.37 4.70
C ALA A 120 -11.95 21.14 3.54
N ALA A 121 -11.13 20.08 3.58
CA ALA A 121 -10.16 19.81 2.53
C ALA A 121 -10.86 19.40 1.21
N THR A 122 -10.30 19.84 0.09
CA THR A 122 -10.80 19.50 -1.24
C THR A 122 -10.08 18.26 -1.76
N PRO A 123 -10.78 17.15 -2.03
CA PRO A 123 -10.16 15.95 -2.60
C PRO A 123 -9.82 16.16 -4.09
N LEU A 124 -8.79 15.46 -4.57
CA LEU A 124 -8.49 15.33 -6.00
C LEU A 124 -9.57 14.51 -6.72
N ALA A 125 -10.11 13.52 -6.03
CA ALA A 125 -11.25 12.73 -6.48
C ALA A 125 -12.02 12.17 -5.26
N THR A 126 -13.33 12.05 -5.40
CA THR A 126 -14.19 11.36 -4.42
C THR A 126 -14.64 10.04 -5.03
N TRP A 127 -14.44 8.98 -4.29
CA TRP A 127 -14.86 7.63 -4.66
C TRP A 127 -15.82 7.07 -3.61
N ALA A 128 -16.53 6.01 -3.97
CA ALA A 128 -17.37 5.26 -3.08
C ALA A 128 -17.05 3.76 -3.20
N MET A 129 -16.77 3.09 -2.09
CA MET A 129 -16.83 1.64 -2.03
C MET A 129 -18.28 1.25 -1.81
N VAL A 130 -18.91 0.67 -2.84
CA VAL A 130 -20.29 0.16 -2.79
C VAL A 130 -20.21 -1.33 -2.53
N LEU A 131 -20.53 -1.72 -1.30
CA LEU A 131 -20.36 -3.07 -0.77
C LEU A 131 -21.72 -3.70 -0.48
N THR A 132 -21.83 -5.01 -0.64
CA THR A 132 -23.03 -5.77 -0.32
C THR A 132 -22.73 -6.83 0.71
N ALA A 133 -23.55 -6.93 1.74
CA ALA A 133 -23.52 -7.98 2.74
C ALA A 133 -24.91 -8.28 3.26
N ALA A 134 -25.28 -9.54 3.39
CA ALA A 134 -26.58 -9.98 3.92
C ALA A 134 -27.78 -9.24 3.31
N GLY A 135 -27.73 -8.95 2.00
CA GLY A 135 -28.80 -8.22 1.29
C GLY A 135 -28.83 -6.71 1.53
N GLN A 136 -27.88 -6.16 2.28
CA GLN A 136 -27.76 -4.71 2.52
C GLN A 136 -26.64 -4.13 1.64
N THR A 137 -26.87 -2.92 1.12
CA THR A 137 -25.85 -2.15 0.42
C THR A 137 -25.23 -1.12 1.38
N LEU A 138 -23.90 -1.14 1.48
CA LEU A 138 -23.12 -0.22 2.30
C LEU A 138 -22.28 0.68 1.38
N THR A 139 -22.28 1.98 1.65
CA THR A 139 -21.44 2.93 0.91
C THR A 139 -20.39 3.50 1.87
N VAL A 140 -19.11 3.27 1.55
CA VAL A 140 -17.97 3.80 2.33
C VAL A 140 -17.28 4.85 1.48
N PRO A 141 -17.29 6.14 1.91
CA PRO A 141 -16.57 7.21 1.24
C PRO A 141 -15.08 6.97 1.22
N THR A 142 -14.47 7.26 0.09
CA THR A 142 -13.02 7.12 -0.13
C THR A 142 -12.54 8.34 -0.89
N TYR A 143 -11.47 8.96 -0.43
CA TYR A 143 -10.99 10.22 -0.98
C TYR A 143 -9.56 10.08 -1.48
N LEU A 144 -9.29 10.54 -2.69
CA LEU A 144 -7.93 10.75 -3.17
C LEU A 144 -7.54 12.19 -2.84
N MET A 145 -6.52 12.36 -2.02
CA MET A 145 -6.07 13.65 -1.49
C MET A 145 -4.67 14.00 -1.99
N SER A 146 -4.42 15.29 -2.22
CA SER A 146 -3.06 15.78 -2.42
C SER A 146 -2.29 15.82 -1.11
N THR A 147 -1.00 15.52 -1.16
CA THR A 147 -0.08 15.72 -0.03
C THR A 147 0.57 17.11 -0.03
N ALA A 148 0.33 17.93 -1.06
CA ALA A 148 0.88 19.28 -1.14
C ALA A 148 0.50 20.11 0.09
N GLY A 149 1.48 20.75 0.71
CA GLY A 149 1.29 21.51 1.95
C GLY A 149 1.22 20.69 3.22
N THR A 150 1.39 19.36 3.16
CA THR A 150 1.46 18.48 4.32
C THR A 150 2.89 17.99 4.58
N GLY A 151 3.16 17.44 5.77
CA GLY A 151 4.45 16.80 6.08
C GLY A 151 4.76 15.56 5.23
N PHE A 152 3.78 15.04 4.48
CA PHE A 152 3.95 13.87 3.61
C PHE A 152 4.33 14.22 2.16
N ALA A 153 4.41 15.50 1.79
CA ALA A 153 4.71 15.92 0.42
C ALA A 153 6.05 15.37 -0.10
N ALA A 154 7.04 15.19 0.78
CA ALA A 154 8.33 14.59 0.43
C ALA A 154 8.25 13.07 0.20
N LEU A 155 7.24 12.40 0.74
CA LEU A 155 7.09 10.94 0.71
C LEU A 155 6.14 10.46 -0.39
N SER A 156 5.19 11.30 -0.81
CA SER A 156 4.10 10.91 -1.69
C SER A 156 3.51 12.10 -2.42
N PRO A 157 3.03 11.96 -3.67
CA PRO A 157 2.25 13.01 -4.34
C PRO A 157 0.78 13.05 -3.85
N ALA A 158 0.26 11.92 -3.37
CA ALA A 158 -1.13 11.79 -2.97
C ALA A 158 -1.35 10.60 -2.01
N PHE A 159 -2.45 10.64 -1.30
CA PHE A 159 -2.91 9.53 -0.47
C PHE A 159 -4.39 9.21 -0.69
N ILE A 160 -4.74 7.96 -0.42
CA ILE A 160 -6.12 7.51 -0.32
C ILE A 160 -6.52 7.62 1.14
N GLY A 161 -7.57 8.37 1.43
CA GLY A 161 -8.19 8.48 2.76
C GLY A 161 -9.51 7.70 2.81
N ILE A 162 -9.64 6.82 3.81
CA ILE A 162 -10.83 6.01 4.04
C ILE A 162 -11.23 6.21 5.50
N CYS A 163 -12.47 6.63 5.74
CA CYS A 163 -13.02 6.75 7.09
C CYS A 163 -14.10 5.69 7.27
N LEU A 164 -13.96 4.92 8.33
CA LEU A 164 -14.89 3.85 8.65
C LEU A 164 -15.83 4.30 9.78
N PRO A 165 -17.10 3.88 9.79
CA PRO A 165 -18.01 4.17 10.87
C PRO A 165 -17.65 3.38 12.14
N PRO A 166 -17.92 3.92 13.37
CA PRO A 166 -17.63 3.22 14.62
C PRO A 166 -18.52 1.98 14.77
N PRO A 167 -17.94 0.79 15.00
CA PRO A 167 -18.74 -0.44 15.10
C PRO A 167 -19.26 -0.73 16.52
N ASP A 168 -18.56 -0.28 17.55
CA ASP A 168 -18.69 -0.69 18.95
C ASP A 168 -19.42 0.32 19.86
N VAL A 169 -19.98 1.38 19.28
CA VAL A 169 -20.89 2.29 20.00
C VAL A 169 -22.28 1.66 20.15
N PRO A 170 -23.13 2.14 21.09
CA PRO A 170 -24.47 1.59 21.31
C PRO A 170 -25.31 1.49 20.04
N VAL A 171 -26.11 0.44 19.92
CA VAL A 171 -27.07 0.27 18.82
C VAL A 171 -28.04 1.46 18.78
N GLY A 172 -28.31 1.99 17.59
CA GLY A 172 -29.11 3.18 17.40
C GLY A 172 -28.32 4.49 17.43
N THR A 173 -27.03 4.47 17.72
CA THR A 173 -26.17 5.66 17.60
C THR A 173 -26.08 6.10 16.14
N PRO A 174 -26.38 7.37 15.82
CA PRO A 174 -26.26 7.87 14.46
C PRO A 174 -24.81 7.69 13.93
N GLY A 175 -24.68 7.17 12.70
CA GLY A 175 -23.39 6.93 12.06
C GLY A 175 -22.65 5.68 12.53
N ARG A 176 -23.26 4.83 13.38
CA ARG A 176 -22.73 3.52 13.73
C ARG A 176 -22.64 2.59 12.53
N ALA A 177 -21.62 1.75 12.50
CA ALA A 177 -21.50 0.73 11.45
C ALA A 177 -22.69 -0.25 11.50
N THR A 178 -23.24 -0.58 10.32
CA THR A 178 -24.29 -1.60 10.18
C THR A 178 -23.79 -2.93 10.72
N PHE A 179 -24.61 -3.61 11.52
CA PHE A 179 -24.27 -4.85 12.24
C PHE A 179 -23.05 -4.74 13.19
N GLY A 180 -22.62 -3.53 13.56
CA GLY A 180 -21.37 -3.33 14.28
C GLY A 180 -20.17 -3.86 13.48
N ALA A 181 -20.13 -3.60 12.17
CA ALA A 181 -19.12 -4.15 11.27
C ALA A 181 -17.73 -3.54 11.54
N LYS A 182 -16.83 -4.36 12.09
CA LYS A 182 -15.43 -4.05 12.34
C LYS A 182 -14.57 -4.67 11.23
N VAL A 183 -14.00 -3.84 10.36
CA VAL A 183 -13.16 -4.30 9.25
C VAL A 183 -11.81 -4.79 9.79
N TYR A 184 -11.38 -5.98 9.38
CA TYR A 184 -10.04 -6.50 9.67
C TYR A 184 -9.30 -7.01 8.43
N SER A 185 -9.97 -7.13 7.28
CA SER A 185 -9.33 -7.46 6.00
C SER A 185 -10.04 -6.75 4.86
N ALA A 186 -9.29 -6.16 3.94
CA ALA A 186 -9.82 -5.54 2.73
C ALA A 186 -8.85 -5.71 1.56
N GLU A 187 -9.41 -5.91 0.36
CA GLU A 187 -8.68 -5.91 -0.91
C GLU A 187 -9.40 -4.96 -1.87
N LEU A 188 -8.68 -3.95 -2.35
CA LEU A 188 -9.16 -2.95 -3.28
C LEU A 188 -8.36 -3.02 -4.57
N THR A 189 -9.04 -3.15 -5.71
CA THR A 189 -8.43 -2.95 -7.03
C THR A 189 -8.72 -1.54 -7.49
N ILE A 190 -7.68 -0.82 -7.93
CA ILE A 190 -7.78 0.58 -8.36
C ILE A 190 -7.13 0.69 -9.74
N ASN A 191 -7.96 0.66 -10.79
CA ASN A 191 -7.52 0.74 -12.18
C ASN A 191 -7.57 2.17 -12.70
N GLY A 192 -6.64 2.51 -13.60
CA GLY A 192 -6.64 3.75 -14.37
C GLY A 192 -6.32 5.02 -13.55
N VAL A 193 -5.94 4.90 -12.27
CA VAL A 193 -5.64 6.04 -11.40
C VAL A 193 -4.14 6.20 -11.19
N PHE A 194 -3.46 5.14 -10.77
CA PHE A 194 -2.03 5.15 -10.48
C PHE A 194 -1.24 4.59 -11.66
N SER A 195 -0.43 5.43 -12.29
CA SER A 195 0.45 5.02 -13.39
C SER A 195 1.89 5.37 -13.06
N LYS A 196 2.83 4.72 -13.77
CA LYS A 196 4.27 4.88 -13.55
C LYS A 196 4.65 4.82 -12.07
N VAL A 197 4.08 3.86 -11.34
CA VAL A 197 4.50 3.61 -9.96
C VAL A 197 5.98 3.26 -10.00
N THR A 198 6.79 4.18 -9.53
CA THR A 198 8.25 4.01 -9.44
C THR A 198 8.58 3.07 -8.28
N THR A 199 9.83 2.61 -8.24
CA THR A 199 10.35 1.88 -7.09
C THR A 199 10.22 2.73 -5.84
N GLY A 200 9.43 2.30 -4.88
CA GLY A 200 9.17 3.02 -3.64
C GLY A 200 8.37 2.17 -2.67
N ALA A 201 7.94 2.74 -1.59
CA ALA A 201 7.05 2.10 -0.65
C ALA A 201 5.68 2.79 -0.67
N TRP A 202 4.62 2.00 -0.70
CA TRP A 202 3.33 2.47 -0.23
C TRP A 202 3.38 2.50 1.29
N ILE A 203 2.74 3.47 1.90
CA ILE A 203 2.76 3.65 3.34
C ILE A 203 1.32 3.75 3.81
N SER A 204 0.88 2.85 4.68
CA SER A 204 -0.43 3.00 5.33
C SER A 204 -0.26 3.56 6.74
N SER A 205 -1.17 4.44 7.13
CA SER A 205 -1.35 4.89 8.51
C SER A 205 -2.75 4.47 8.97
N TRP A 206 -2.82 3.87 10.12
CA TRP A 206 -4.02 3.30 10.72
C TRP A 206 -4.34 4.04 12.00
N VAL A 207 -5.52 4.62 12.09
CA VAL A 207 -5.98 5.34 13.28
C VAL A 207 -7.13 4.54 13.90
N PRO A 208 -6.99 4.05 15.15
CA PRO A 208 -8.07 3.32 15.81
C PRO A 208 -9.16 4.25 16.31
N TYR A 209 -10.30 3.68 16.65
CA TYR A 209 -11.25 4.31 17.58
C TYR A 209 -10.79 4.13 19.03
N THR A 210 -11.18 5.05 19.89
CA THR A 210 -11.23 4.78 21.33
C THR A 210 -12.38 3.80 21.56
N PRO A 211 -12.13 2.61 22.13
CA PRO A 211 -13.14 1.57 22.29
C PRO A 211 -14.43 2.09 22.96
N GLY A 212 -15.57 1.78 22.38
CA GLY A 212 -16.89 2.17 22.86
C GLY A 212 -17.24 3.66 22.77
N ALA A 213 -16.28 4.52 22.45
CA ALA A 213 -16.49 5.98 22.44
C ALA A 213 -16.88 6.54 21.07
N GLY A 214 -16.66 5.80 19.99
CA GLY A 214 -16.89 6.26 18.61
C GLY A 214 -16.04 7.47 18.20
N LYS A 215 -14.94 7.74 18.92
CA LYS A 215 -14.02 8.86 18.67
C LYS A 215 -12.70 8.33 18.15
N PRO A 216 -12.19 8.86 17.02
CA PRO A 216 -10.84 8.50 16.55
C PRO A 216 -9.79 8.79 17.64
N ASN A 217 -8.82 7.87 17.76
CA ASN A 217 -7.69 7.98 18.67
C ASN A 217 -6.36 8.13 17.90
N PRO A 218 -5.96 9.34 17.50
CA PRO A 218 -4.72 9.56 16.77
C PRO A 218 -3.46 9.13 17.55
N ALA A 219 -3.53 9.10 18.89
CA ALA A 219 -2.42 8.66 19.73
C ALA A 219 -2.12 7.16 19.58
N GLY A 220 -3.12 6.36 19.18
CA GLY A 220 -2.97 4.95 18.87
C GLY A 220 -2.59 4.66 17.41
N ALA A 221 -2.26 5.68 16.61
CA ALA A 221 -1.95 5.49 15.22
C ALA A 221 -0.69 4.65 15.01
N VAL A 222 -0.72 3.77 13.98
CA VAL A 222 0.40 2.92 13.59
C VAL A 222 0.61 3.03 12.08
N VAL A 223 1.87 3.05 11.66
CA VAL A 223 2.25 3.05 10.25
C VAL A 223 2.76 1.68 9.82
N SER A 224 2.29 1.21 8.67
CA SER A 224 2.76 -0.02 8.04
C SER A 224 3.12 0.27 6.58
N PRO A 225 4.41 0.25 6.22
CA PRO A 225 4.84 0.39 4.84
C PRO A 225 4.74 -0.94 4.10
N ALA A 226 4.37 -0.88 2.83
CA ALA A 226 4.45 -2.00 1.90
C ALA A 226 5.55 -1.73 0.87
N ALA A 227 6.52 -2.61 0.79
CA ALA A 227 7.44 -2.59 -0.33
C ALA A 227 6.65 -2.93 -1.59
N VAL A 228 6.46 -1.92 -2.42
CA VAL A 228 5.93 -2.11 -3.76
C VAL A 228 7.07 -1.96 -4.72
N ALA A 229 7.66 -2.98 -5.08
CA ALA A 229 8.24 -3.08 -6.38
C ALA A 229 8.22 -4.53 -6.72
N PRO A 230 7.82 -4.91 -7.93
CA PRO A 230 8.35 -6.11 -8.48
C PRO A 230 9.87 -6.00 -8.29
N GLY A 231 10.49 -7.02 -7.72
CA GLY A 231 11.93 -7.01 -7.60
C GLY A 231 12.52 -6.75 -8.99
N ALA A 232 13.56 -5.96 -9.05
CA ALA A 232 14.29 -5.72 -10.28
C ALA A 232 15.57 -6.53 -10.28
N VAL A 233 15.95 -7.03 -11.48
CA VAL A 233 17.23 -7.66 -11.70
C VAL A 233 17.95 -6.96 -12.84
N ALA A 234 19.16 -6.48 -12.57
CA ALA A 234 20.06 -5.89 -13.54
C ALA A 234 21.29 -6.75 -13.72
N ILE A 235 21.79 -6.87 -14.95
CA ILE A 235 23.01 -7.63 -15.24
C ILE A 235 23.93 -6.89 -16.20
N SER A 236 25.20 -7.23 -16.10
CA SER A 236 26.23 -6.96 -17.11
C SER A 236 27.02 -8.22 -17.39
N ALA A 237 27.58 -8.34 -18.60
CA ALA A 237 28.40 -9.48 -18.99
C ALA A 237 29.72 -9.00 -19.59
N LYS A 238 30.83 -9.53 -19.07
CA LYS A 238 32.20 -9.21 -19.53
C LYS A 238 32.88 -10.48 -20.02
N THR A 239 33.79 -10.33 -20.97
CA THR A 239 34.67 -11.42 -21.42
C THR A 239 35.63 -11.84 -20.29
N SER A 240 35.86 -13.14 -20.13
CA SER A 240 36.80 -13.71 -19.20
C SER A 240 37.46 -14.95 -19.83
N GLY A 241 38.64 -14.78 -20.40
CA GLY A 241 39.25 -15.79 -21.24
C GLY A 241 38.37 -16.17 -22.42
N ARG A 242 38.12 -17.46 -22.62
CA ARG A 242 37.18 -17.97 -23.67
C ARG A 242 35.70 -17.85 -23.26
N GLY A 243 35.41 -17.55 -21.99
CA GLY A 243 34.08 -17.52 -21.42
C GLY A 243 33.56 -16.11 -21.14
N ALA A 244 32.57 -16.04 -20.26
CA ALA A 244 31.96 -14.80 -19.78
C ALA A 244 31.75 -14.83 -18.25
N ILE A 245 31.92 -13.68 -17.63
CA ILE A 245 31.46 -13.43 -16.26
C ILE A 245 30.23 -12.52 -16.35
N VAL A 246 29.11 -13.01 -15.83
CA VAL A 246 27.87 -12.24 -15.68
C VAL A 246 27.76 -11.81 -14.22
N THR A 247 27.75 -10.51 -14.00
CA THR A 247 27.52 -9.91 -12.67
C THR A 247 26.18 -9.21 -12.68
N GLY A 248 25.55 -9.13 -11.52
CA GLY A 248 24.28 -8.43 -11.44
C GLY A 248 23.87 -8.10 -10.02
N SER A 249 22.75 -7.41 -9.95
CA SER A 249 22.10 -7.06 -8.69
C SER A 249 20.60 -7.35 -8.73
N VAL A 250 20.08 -7.72 -7.58
CA VAL A 250 18.65 -7.89 -7.34
C VAL A 250 18.24 -6.86 -6.30
N THR A 251 17.21 -6.10 -6.59
CA THR A 251 16.64 -5.09 -5.69
C THR A 251 15.15 -5.32 -5.52
N GLN A 252 14.61 -4.87 -4.40
CA GLN A 252 13.17 -4.78 -4.14
C GLN A 252 12.92 -3.45 -3.43
N ALA A 253 11.95 -2.67 -3.90
CA ALA A 253 11.72 -1.30 -3.45
C ALA A 253 13.01 -0.43 -3.49
N GLY A 254 13.86 -0.60 -4.52
CA GLY A 254 15.14 0.10 -4.66
C GLY A 254 16.26 -0.37 -3.72
N GLN A 255 15.96 -1.23 -2.74
CA GLN A 255 16.93 -1.75 -1.77
C GLN A 255 17.53 -3.10 -2.21
N PRO A 256 18.78 -3.42 -1.83
CA PRO A 256 19.38 -4.72 -2.08
C PRO A 256 18.50 -5.86 -1.55
N ARG A 257 18.25 -6.89 -2.38
CA ARG A 257 17.45 -8.06 -2.00
C ARG A 257 18.35 -9.30 -1.93
N GLY A 258 18.89 -9.56 -0.74
CA GLY A 258 19.64 -10.78 -0.46
C GLY A 258 18.77 -12.03 -0.41
N GLY A 259 19.40 -13.20 -0.53
CA GLY A 259 18.73 -14.50 -0.40
C GLY A 259 17.88 -14.91 -1.60
N ALA A 260 17.64 -14.05 -2.57
CA ALA A 260 16.95 -14.40 -3.82
C ALA A 260 17.76 -15.45 -4.63
N THR A 261 17.08 -16.24 -5.41
CA THR A 261 17.69 -17.15 -6.39
C THR A 261 17.63 -16.52 -7.77
N VAL A 262 18.75 -16.50 -8.48
CA VAL A 262 18.84 -16.02 -9.85
C VAL A 262 19.21 -17.17 -10.77
N THR A 263 18.41 -17.39 -11.81
CA THR A 263 18.77 -18.26 -12.92
C THR A 263 19.31 -17.40 -14.05
N VAL A 264 20.62 -17.46 -14.30
CA VAL A 264 21.24 -16.78 -15.44
C VAL A 264 21.17 -17.72 -16.64
N LEU A 265 20.61 -17.22 -17.72
CA LEU A 265 20.47 -17.89 -19.00
C LEU A 265 21.50 -17.31 -19.96
N GLY A 266 22.22 -18.19 -20.69
CA GLY A 266 23.24 -17.80 -21.66
C GLY A 266 23.05 -18.53 -22.99
N GLY A 267 23.44 -17.89 -24.09
CA GLY A 267 23.41 -18.48 -25.44
C GLY A 267 24.20 -17.68 -26.45
N SER A 268 24.47 -18.28 -27.61
CA SER A 268 25.09 -17.61 -28.75
C SER A 268 24.13 -16.72 -29.54
N VAL A 269 22.82 -16.99 -29.44
CA VAL A 269 21.76 -16.25 -30.14
C VAL A 269 20.84 -15.58 -29.09
N LYS A 270 20.47 -14.33 -29.34
CA LYS A 270 19.66 -13.49 -28.38
C LYS A 270 18.32 -14.12 -28.03
N THR A 271 17.68 -14.81 -28.98
CA THR A 271 16.36 -15.44 -28.79
C THR A 271 16.44 -16.88 -28.29
N LYS A 272 17.64 -17.51 -28.28
CA LYS A 272 17.83 -18.89 -27.86
C LYS A 272 18.90 -18.98 -26.78
N LEU A 273 18.48 -18.82 -25.51
CA LEU A 273 19.33 -18.91 -24.32
C LEU A 273 19.14 -20.28 -23.66
N THR A 274 20.03 -21.21 -23.96
CA THR A 274 19.91 -22.65 -23.58
C THR A 274 20.71 -23.02 -22.33
N THR A 275 21.87 -22.38 -22.12
CA THR A 275 22.71 -22.65 -20.96
C THR A 275 22.14 -21.96 -19.73
N ARG A 276 22.01 -22.71 -18.62
CA ARG A 276 21.45 -22.19 -17.34
C ARG A 276 22.44 -22.33 -16.21
N LYS A 277 22.56 -21.27 -15.40
CA LYS A 277 23.25 -21.33 -14.12
C LYS A 277 22.41 -20.69 -13.04
N ARG A 278 22.25 -21.41 -11.92
CA ARG A 278 21.52 -20.95 -10.76
C ARG A 278 22.50 -20.45 -9.72
N VAL A 279 22.30 -19.25 -9.20
CA VAL A 279 23.15 -18.62 -8.19
C VAL A 279 22.28 -17.98 -7.10
N ARG A 280 22.79 -17.96 -5.87
CA ARG A 280 22.16 -17.28 -4.75
C ARG A 280 22.69 -15.85 -4.67
N VAL A 281 21.80 -14.92 -4.38
CA VAL A 281 22.11 -13.50 -4.22
C VAL A 281 22.68 -13.27 -2.82
N SER A 282 23.79 -12.55 -2.72
CA SER A 282 24.41 -12.17 -1.45
C SER A 282 23.51 -11.21 -0.65
N ALA A 283 23.82 -10.99 0.64
CA ALA A 283 23.10 -10.02 1.47
C ALA A 283 23.10 -8.60 0.86
N ALA A 284 24.17 -8.22 0.16
CA ALA A 284 24.27 -6.95 -0.57
C ALA A 284 23.50 -6.91 -1.90
N GLY A 285 22.65 -7.89 -2.16
CA GLY A 285 21.85 -7.94 -3.39
C GLY A 285 22.67 -8.28 -4.66
N LYS A 286 23.92 -8.76 -4.54
CA LYS A 286 24.81 -9.03 -5.68
C LYS A 286 24.95 -10.52 -5.97
N PHE A 287 25.18 -10.82 -7.26
CA PHE A 287 25.49 -12.18 -7.70
C PHE A 287 26.49 -12.18 -8.86
N THR A 288 27.15 -13.33 -9.05
CA THR A 288 28.08 -13.57 -10.15
C THR A 288 27.88 -14.98 -10.69
N ALA A 289 27.85 -15.12 -12.02
CA ALA A 289 27.81 -16.41 -12.72
C ALA A 289 28.88 -16.47 -13.81
N LYS A 290 29.65 -17.57 -13.87
CA LYS A 290 30.68 -17.78 -14.89
C LYS A 290 30.17 -18.75 -15.95
N PHE A 291 30.37 -18.43 -17.20
CA PHE A 291 30.00 -19.26 -18.36
C PHE A 291 31.23 -19.57 -19.20
N ALA A 292 31.37 -20.82 -19.64
CA ALA A 292 32.45 -21.22 -20.53
C ALA A 292 32.23 -20.65 -21.95
N VAL A 293 30.97 -20.51 -22.37
CA VAL A 293 30.55 -20.01 -23.71
C VAL A 293 29.31 -19.13 -23.57
N GLY A 294 29.05 -18.33 -24.57
CA GLY A 294 27.83 -17.50 -24.65
C GLY A 294 28.14 -16.06 -25.01
N THR A 295 27.25 -15.46 -25.78
CA THR A 295 27.33 -14.08 -26.25
C THR A 295 26.22 -13.22 -25.66
N PHE A 296 25.06 -13.79 -25.43
CA PHE A 296 23.88 -13.12 -24.89
C PHE A 296 23.45 -13.75 -23.56
N PHE A 297 23.04 -12.93 -22.62
CA PHE A 297 22.66 -13.35 -21.29
C PHE A 297 21.41 -12.62 -20.78
N ARG A 298 20.60 -13.34 -20.01
CA ARG A 298 19.45 -12.81 -19.26
C ARG A 298 19.46 -13.43 -17.87
N ALA A 299 18.99 -12.72 -16.89
CA ALA A 299 18.79 -13.23 -15.54
C ALA A 299 17.29 -13.20 -15.18
N ASP A 300 16.81 -14.30 -14.66
CA ASP A 300 15.48 -14.46 -14.08
C ASP A 300 15.67 -14.64 -12.56
N ALA A 301 15.23 -13.65 -11.79
CA ALA A 301 15.32 -13.64 -10.33
C ALA A 301 14.00 -14.12 -9.72
N VAL A 302 14.10 -14.95 -8.69
CA VAL A 302 13.00 -15.39 -7.85
C VAL A 302 13.38 -15.14 -6.40
N ALA A 303 12.59 -14.37 -5.67
CA ALA A 303 12.70 -14.23 -4.23
C ALA A 303 11.46 -14.81 -3.57
N VAL A 304 11.69 -15.62 -2.52
CA VAL A 304 10.62 -16.06 -1.63
C VAL A 304 10.27 -14.91 -0.68
N GLY A 305 9.04 -14.87 -0.22
CA GLY A 305 8.62 -13.95 0.83
C GLY A 305 9.51 -14.06 2.07
N GLY A 306 9.67 -12.99 2.79
CA GLY A 306 10.55 -12.92 3.96
C GLY A 306 10.50 -11.56 4.65
N ALA A 307 11.47 -11.28 5.52
CA ALA A 307 11.57 -9.98 6.15
C ALA A 307 11.73 -8.87 5.09
N ALA A 308 10.99 -7.81 5.24
CA ALA A 308 11.12 -6.63 4.41
C ALA A 308 12.51 -6.00 4.58
N PRO A 309 13.01 -5.26 3.58
CA PRO A 309 14.03 -4.27 3.84
C PRO A 309 13.59 -3.37 5.00
N PRO A 310 14.51 -2.75 5.77
CA PRO A 310 14.15 -1.96 6.96
C PRO A 310 13.48 -0.63 6.58
N LEU A 311 12.29 -0.70 6.00
CA LEU A 311 11.54 0.44 5.51
C LEU A 311 11.17 1.40 6.64
N CYS A 312 10.82 0.88 7.81
CA CYS A 312 10.53 1.71 8.98
C CYS A 312 11.73 2.59 9.37
N ALA A 313 12.95 2.03 9.39
CA ALA A 313 14.14 2.82 9.69
C ALA A 313 14.39 3.95 8.67
N GLN A 314 14.03 3.73 7.40
CA GLN A 314 14.13 4.75 6.35
C GLN A 314 13.06 5.84 6.45
N LEU A 315 11.89 5.48 6.95
CA LEU A 315 10.75 6.38 7.10
C LEU A 315 10.78 7.15 8.43
N GLN A 316 11.47 6.63 9.45
CA GLN A 316 11.47 7.20 10.81
C GLN A 316 11.78 8.70 10.88
N PRO A 317 12.72 9.27 10.08
CA PRO A 317 12.95 10.72 10.08
C PRO A 317 11.72 11.55 9.71
N ALA A 318 10.82 11.00 8.88
CA ALA A 318 9.58 11.66 8.47
C ALA A 318 8.39 11.32 9.39
N LEU A 319 8.43 10.19 10.09
CA LEU A 319 7.35 9.72 10.96
C LEU A 319 7.48 10.21 12.41
N GLY A 320 8.67 10.69 12.82
CA GLY A 320 8.91 11.11 14.20
C GLY A 320 8.72 9.94 15.17
N SER A 321 7.83 10.10 16.17
CA SER A 321 7.55 9.09 17.20
C SER A 321 6.44 8.09 16.82
N VAL A 322 5.83 8.21 15.65
CA VAL A 322 4.74 7.29 15.24
C VAL A 322 5.28 5.87 15.08
N PRO A 323 4.68 4.88 15.75
CA PRO A 323 5.10 3.50 15.62
C PRO A 323 4.99 3.01 14.17
N CYS A 324 6.04 2.32 13.70
CA CYS A 324 6.09 1.75 12.37
C CYS A 324 6.34 0.25 12.45
N VAL A 325 5.49 -0.53 11.80
CA VAL A 325 5.58 -1.99 11.74
C VAL A 325 6.23 -2.41 10.43
N ASN A 326 7.39 -3.06 10.50
CA ASN A 326 8.05 -3.60 9.32
C ASN A 326 7.25 -4.80 8.79
N PRO A 327 6.70 -4.73 7.55
CA PRO A 327 5.95 -5.82 6.98
C PRO A 327 6.87 -6.97 6.55
N THR A 328 6.30 -8.16 6.44
CA THR A 328 6.88 -9.20 5.60
C THR A 328 6.62 -8.86 4.14
N VAL A 329 7.61 -9.00 3.28
CA VAL A 329 7.43 -8.81 1.84
C VAL A 329 7.04 -10.11 1.17
N ASN A 330 6.11 -10.01 0.22
CA ASN A 330 5.81 -11.11 -0.69
C ASN A 330 7.02 -11.45 -1.56
N GLY A 331 7.12 -12.70 -1.96
CA GLY A 331 8.06 -13.12 -2.99
C GLY A 331 7.78 -12.40 -4.31
N PHE A 332 8.78 -12.33 -5.18
CA PHE A 332 8.62 -11.76 -6.50
C PHE A 332 9.36 -12.59 -7.56
N THR A 333 8.98 -12.39 -8.82
CA THR A 333 9.74 -12.82 -9.98
C THR A 333 10.12 -11.60 -10.82
N ALA A 334 11.36 -11.52 -11.28
CA ALA A 334 11.81 -10.44 -12.14
C ALA A 334 12.72 -10.98 -13.26
N LYS A 335 12.67 -10.34 -14.44
CA LYS A 335 13.53 -10.69 -15.57
C LYS A 335 14.33 -9.47 -15.99
N SER A 336 15.64 -9.65 -16.24
CA SER A 336 16.48 -8.60 -16.82
C SER A 336 16.21 -8.45 -18.31
N LYS A 337 16.66 -7.32 -18.87
CA LYS A 337 16.89 -7.22 -20.31
C LYS A 337 17.98 -8.23 -20.73
N VAL A 338 17.95 -8.66 -21.99
CA VAL A 338 19.04 -9.46 -22.57
C VAL A 338 20.23 -8.53 -22.84
N VAL A 339 21.38 -8.89 -22.31
CA VAL A 339 22.64 -8.16 -22.52
C VAL A 339 23.58 -8.96 -23.41
N ARG A 340 24.39 -8.25 -24.21
CA ARG A 340 25.49 -8.85 -24.98
C ARG A 340 26.77 -8.77 -24.18
N ARG A 341 27.59 -9.80 -24.27
CA ARG A 341 28.95 -9.80 -23.72
C ARG A 341 29.78 -8.70 -24.37
N LYS A 342 30.42 -7.88 -23.56
CA LYS A 342 31.40 -6.87 -23.93
C LYS A 342 32.81 -7.41 -23.79
#